data_79fd7aa7767164f34c0e3bb53379c786
#
_entry.id   79fd7aa7767164f34c0e3bb53379c786
#
_cell.length_a   1.000
_cell.length_b   1.000
_cell.length_c   1.000
_cell.angle_alpha   90.00
_cell.angle_beta   90.00
_cell.angle_gamma   90.00
#
_symmetry.space_group_name_H-M   'P 1'
#
loop_
_entity.id
_entity.type
_entity.pdbx_description
1 polymer ?
#
loop_
_entity_poly.entity_id
_entity_poly.type
_entity_poly.pdbx_seq_one_letter_code
_entity_poly.pdbx_strand_id
1 'polypeptide(L)'
;CLVGSEMCIRDRDQRVQIRTNRWRYTMKTFMANPAKIDRKWYVVDAEGQTLGRLASEIAKVLRGKNKPEFTPHVDTGDYVIVINAEKIQVTGKKMDQKVYYHHSDYVGGMKEVTLKEKMAKKPEQVIELAVKGMLPKGPLGRQMYTKLHVYAGPEHKHEAQKPEVLTF
;
A
#
# COMPACT_ATOMS: atom_id res chain seq x y z
N CYS A 1 -57.52 23.11 -40.26
CA CYS A 1 -56.33 22.41 -39.71
C CYS A 1 -55.36 23.33 -38.91
N LEU A 2 -55.90 24.22 -38.11
CA LEU A 2 -55.08 25.18 -37.32
C LEU A 2 -55.34 25.11 -35.80
N VAL A 3 -55.92 24.04 -35.31
CA VAL A 3 -56.28 23.87 -33.88
C VAL A 3 -55.38 22.84 -33.18
N GLY A 4 -54.44 22.19 -33.90
CA GLY A 4 -53.61 21.13 -33.37
C GLY A 4 -52.20 21.53 -32.87
N SER A 5 -51.74 22.78 -33.11
CA SER A 5 -50.38 23.18 -32.83
C SER A 5 -50.11 23.71 -31.42
N GLU A 6 -51.15 24.27 -30.76
CA GLU A 6 -50.95 24.85 -29.40
C GLU A 6 -50.99 23.80 -28.29
N MET A 7 -51.69 22.69 -28.50
CA MET A 7 -51.78 21.61 -27.50
C MET A 7 -50.46 20.82 -27.38
N CYS A 8 -49.67 20.77 -28.45
CA CYS A 8 -48.35 20.07 -28.44
C CYS A 8 -47.23 20.88 -27.77
N ILE A 9 -47.37 22.21 -27.67
CA ILE A 9 -46.32 23.07 -27.09
C ILE A 9 -46.41 23.06 -25.56
N ARG A 10 -47.66 23.04 -25.03
CA ARG A 10 -47.90 23.04 -23.57
C ARG A 10 -47.43 21.74 -22.89
N ASP A 11 -47.58 20.61 -23.54
CA ASP A 11 -47.15 19.32 -23.02
C ASP A 11 -45.61 19.12 -23.10
N ARG A 12 -44.96 19.86 -23.98
CA ARG A 12 -43.50 19.80 -24.12
C ARG A 12 -42.78 20.53 -22.99
N ASP A 13 -43.31 21.64 -22.52
CA ASP A 13 -42.73 22.43 -21.43
C ASP A 13 -42.88 21.77 -20.06
N GLN A 14 -43.98 21.08 -19.80
CA GLN A 14 -44.12 20.34 -18.54
C GLN A 14 -43.24 19.11 -18.45
N ARG A 15 -42.94 18.44 -19.58
CA ARG A 15 -41.98 17.30 -19.59
C ARG A 15 -40.50 17.71 -19.46
N VAL A 16 -40.16 18.90 -19.88
CA VAL A 16 -38.78 19.42 -19.79
C VAL A 16 -38.47 19.85 -18.36
N GLN A 17 -39.40 20.38 -17.60
CA GLN A 17 -39.16 20.78 -16.19
C GLN A 17 -38.94 19.58 -15.25
N ILE A 18 -39.59 18.44 -15.50
CA ILE A 18 -39.36 17.23 -14.66
C ILE A 18 -37.97 16.59 -14.89
N ARG A 19 -37.39 16.78 -16.09
CA ARG A 19 -36.06 16.21 -16.43
C ARG A 19 -34.86 17.00 -15.88
N THR A 20 -35.04 18.29 -15.62
CA THR A 20 -33.91 19.14 -15.20
C THR A 20 -33.54 18.99 -13.72
N ASN A 21 -34.43 18.47 -12.87
CA ASN A 21 -34.16 18.28 -11.45
C ASN A 21 -33.50 16.94 -11.10
N ARG A 22 -33.35 15.99 -12.05
CA ARG A 22 -32.86 14.64 -11.79
C ARG A 22 -31.37 14.48 -11.96
N TRP A 23 -30.63 15.50 -12.45
CA TRP A 23 -29.22 15.39 -12.82
C TRP A 23 -28.25 16.29 -12.03
N ARG A 24 -28.69 16.83 -10.89
CA ARG A 24 -27.81 17.65 -10.03
C ARG A 24 -27.13 16.90 -8.89
N TYR A 25 -27.16 15.59 -8.87
CA TYR A 25 -26.21 14.84 -8.05
C TYR A 25 -24.90 14.75 -8.81
N THR A 26 -24.13 15.82 -8.81
CA THR A 26 -22.72 15.73 -9.14
C THR A 26 -22.08 14.85 -8.09
N MET A 27 -21.87 13.58 -8.41
CA MET A 27 -21.06 12.70 -7.59
C MET A 27 -19.66 13.30 -7.54
N LYS A 28 -19.36 14.05 -6.49
CA LYS A 28 -18.00 14.55 -6.25
C LYS A 28 -17.16 13.37 -5.85
N THR A 29 -16.20 13.01 -6.67
CA THR A 29 -15.18 12.02 -6.31
C THR A 29 -14.34 12.59 -5.17
N PHE A 30 -14.13 11.78 -4.12
CA PHE A 30 -13.26 12.15 -3.03
C PHE A 30 -11.80 12.10 -3.50
N MET A 31 -11.03 13.15 -3.18
CA MET A 31 -9.58 13.19 -3.35
C MET A 31 -8.93 13.47 -2.00
N ALA A 32 -8.02 12.59 -1.58
CA ALA A 32 -7.32 12.73 -0.32
C ALA A 32 -6.42 14.00 -0.31
N ASN A 33 -6.46 14.74 0.82
CA ASN A 33 -5.56 15.86 1.05
C ASN A 33 -4.45 15.40 2.01
N PRO A 34 -3.16 15.52 1.66
CA PRO A 34 -2.04 15.10 2.51
C PRO A 34 -2.05 15.67 3.94
N ALA A 35 -2.59 16.88 4.11
CA ALA A 35 -2.65 17.57 5.41
C ALA A 35 -3.77 17.05 6.35
N LYS A 36 -4.75 16.30 5.82
CA LYS A 36 -5.91 15.83 6.59
C LYS A 36 -5.91 14.31 6.81
N ILE A 37 -4.86 13.62 6.41
CA ILE A 37 -4.77 12.17 6.51
C ILE A 37 -4.31 11.79 7.91
N ASP A 38 -5.14 11.03 8.63
CA ASP A 38 -4.77 10.41 9.89
C ASP A 38 -3.98 9.13 9.62
N ARG A 39 -2.74 9.07 10.15
CA ARG A 39 -1.86 7.92 10.02
C ARG A 39 -1.76 7.19 11.34
N LYS A 40 -2.04 5.89 11.31
CA LYS A 40 -1.93 4.99 12.44
C LYS A 40 -0.62 4.22 12.42
N TRP A 41 -0.27 3.64 13.57
CA TRP A 41 0.87 2.76 13.72
C TRP A 41 0.39 1.33 13.99
N TYR A 42 0.95 0.38 13.25
CA TYR A 42 0.63 -1.03 13.39
C TYR A 42 1.87 -1.85 13.67
N VAL A 43 1.75 -2.83 14.57
CA VAL A 43 2.76 -3.86 14.81
C VAL A 43 2.27 -5.16 14.18
N VAL A 44 3.16 -5.81 13.48
CA VAL A 44 2.94 -7.10 12.80
C VAL A 44 4.01 -8.07 13.24
N ASP A 45 3.62 -9.25 13.69
CA ASP A 45 4.54 -10.33 14.00
C ASP A 45 4.83 -11.17 12.75
N ALA A 46 6.12 -11.33 12.43
CA ALA A 46 6.58 -12.14 11.30
C ALA A 46 6.81 -13.61 11.67
N GLU A 47 6.68 -14.00 12.94
CA GLU A 47 6.93 -15.37 13.38
C GLU A 47 5.98 -16.37 12.68
N GLY A 48 6.56 -17.36 12.02
CA GLY A 48 5.80 -18.41 11.29
C GLY A 48 5.10 -17.95 10.01
N GLN A 49 5.16 -16.65 9.67
CA GLN A 49 4.53 -16.10 8.47
C GLN A 49 5.37 -16.36 7.21
N THR A 50 4.72 -16.56 6.08
CA THR A 50 5.43 -16.70 4.79
C THR A 50 5.84 -15.32 4.27
N LEU A 51 7.14 -15.14 3.95
CA LEU A 51 7.73 -13.88 3.49
C LEU A 51 6.90 -13.16 2.41
N GLY A 52 6.47 -13.86 1.37
CA GLY A 52 5.77 -13.23 0.24
C GLY A 52 4.37 -12.75 0.60
N ARG A 53 3.62 -13.55 1.35
CA ARG A 53 2.25 -13.18 1.80
C ARG A 53 2.30 -12.03 2.77
N LEU A 54 3.16 -12.12 3.79
CA LEU A 54 3.37 -11.04 4.75
C LEU A 54 3.76 -9.72 4.04
N ALA A 55 4.74 -9.76 3.14
CA ALA A 55 5.18 -8.57 2.41
C ALA A 55 4.06 -7.94 1.55
N SER A 56 3.15 -8.75 0.98
CA SER A 56 2.02 -8.23 0.20
C SER A 56 0.98 -7.51 1.06
N GLU A 57 0.68 -8.02 2.25
CA GLU A 57 -0.25 -7.37 3.19
C GLU A 57 0.36 -6.08 3.76
N ILE A 58 1.62 -6.11 4.17
CA ILE A 58 2.36 -4.91 4.59
C ILE A 58 2.35 -3.84 3.49
N ALA A 59 2.59 -4.22 2.24
CA ALA A 59 2.58 -3.28 1.12
C ALA A 59 1.19 -2.66 0.86
N LYS A 60 0.09 -3.39 1.11
CA LYS A 60 -1.27 -2.86 1.04
C LYS A 60 -1.50 -1.78 2.11
N VAL A 61 -1.07 -2.03 3.35
CA VAL A 61 -1.21 -1.08 4.47
C VAL A 61 -0.35 0.17 4.23
N LEU A 62 0.92 0.01 3.85
CA LEU A 62 1.83 1.12 3.55
C LEU A 62 1.33 2.01 2.40
N ARG A 63 0.65 1.41 1.41
CA ARG A 63 0.04 2.13 0.31
C ARG A 63 -1.30 2.76 0.68
N GLY A 64 -1.95 2.30 1.77
CA GLY A 64 -3.24 2.77 2.22
C GLY A 64 -4.43 2.19 1.46
N LYS A 65 -4.27 1.05 0.79
CA LYS A 65 -5.37 0.39 0.05
C LYS A 65 -6.51 -0.10 0.96
N ASN A 66 -6.26 -0.22 2.25
CA ASN A 66 -7.26 -0.63 3.24
C ASN A 66 -8.20 0.52 3.63
N LYS A 67 -7.85 1.75 3.30
CA LYS A 67 -8.64 2.93 3.63
C LYS A 67 -9.60 3.30 2.50
N PRO A 68 -10.85 3.72 2.80
CA PRO A 68 -11.79 4.20 1.80
C PRO A 68 -11.30 5.48 1.10
N GLU A 69 -10.44 6.24 1.77
CA GLU A 69 -9.83 7.49 1.29
C GLU A 69 -8.67 7.28 0.31
N PHE A 70 -8.39 6.04 -0.07
CA PHE A 70 -7.27 5.72 -0.94
C PHE A 70 -7.27 6.52 -2.24
N THR A 71 -6.18 7.27 -2.47
CA THR A 71 -5.96 8.02 -3.71
C THR A 71 -4.58 7.66 -4.28
N PRO A 72 -4.45 7.23 -5.55
CA PRO A 72 -3.20 6.68 -6.08
C PRO A 72 -1.99 7.60 -6.07
N HIS A 73 -2.18 8.92 -6.17
CA HIS A 73 -1.12 9.92 -6.23
C HIS A 73 -0.77 10.55 -4.88
N VAL A 74 -1.52 10.21 -3.82
CA VAL A 74 -1.30 10.70 -2.46
C VAL A 74 -0.91 9.54 -1.55
N ASP A 75 0.02 9.79 -0.63
CA ASP A 75 0.41 8.81 0.38
C ASP A 75 -0.62 8.79 1.53
N THR A 76 -1.57 7.87 1.45
CA THR A 76 -2.63 7.65 2.46
C THR A 76 -2.31 6.52 3.45
N GLY A 77 -1.16 5.85 3.30
CA GLY A 77 -0.81 4.68 4.07
C GLY A 77 -0.35 4.96 5.50
N ASP A 78 -0.37 3.92 6.30
CA ASP A 78 -0.02 3.92 7.71
C ASP A 78 1.42 3.47 7.96
N TYR A 79 1.89 3.63 9.21
CA TYR A 79 3.19 3.15 9.65
C TYR A 79 3.08 1.67 10.04
N VAL A 80 4.07 0.88 9.65
CA VAL A 80 4.11 -0.55 9.97
C VAL A 80 5.44 -0.90 10.63
N ILE A 81 5.35 -1.53 11.79
CA ILE A 81 6.47 -2.09 12.53
C ILE A 81 6.40 -3.61 12.39
N VAL A 82 7.44 -4.23 11.92
CA VAL A 82 7.54 -5.69 11.82
C VAL A 82 8.54 -6.19 12.85
N ILE A 83 8.13 -7.13 13.67
CA ILE A 83 8.96 -7.78 14.69
C ILE A 83 9.24 -9.24 14.31
N ASN A 84 10.23 -9.85 14.97
CA ASN A 84 10.63 -11.25 14.76
C ASN A 84 11.04 -11.59 13.31
N ALA A 85 11.75 -10.69 12.63
CA ALA A 85 12.13 -10.89 11.23
C ALA A 85 13.03 -12.14 11.01
N GLU A 86 13.74 -12.61 12.04
CA GLU A 86 14.57 -13.82 11.99
C GLU A 86 13.74 -15.11 11.81
N LYS A 87 12.52 -15.12 12.34
CA LYS A 87 11.66 -16.32 12.37
C LYS A 87 10.72 -16.44 11.16
N ILE A 88 10.93 -15.63 10.14
CA ILE A 88 10.11 -15.65 8.94
C ILE A 88 10.31 -16.94 8.14
N GLN A 89 9.24 -17.49 7.59
CA GLN A 89 9.28 -18.73 6.81
C GLN A 89 9.36 -18.45 5.31
N VAL A 90 10.10 -19.30 4.62
CA VAL A 90 10.21 -19.28 3.17
C VAL A 90 9.93 -20.68 2.62
N THR A 91 9.06 -20.77 1.61
CA THR A 91 8.61 -22.06 1.07
C THR A 91 9.57 -22.63 0.02
N GLY A 92 9.68 -23.96 -0.02
CA GLY A 92 10.48 -24.70 -1.00
C GLY A 92 11.99 -24.48 -0.83
N LYS A 93 12.75 -24.65 -1.90
CA LYS A 93 14.21 -24.56 -1.90
C LYS A 93 14.74 -23.13 -2.02
N LYS A 94 13.90 -22.10 -1.73
CA LYS A 94 14.29 -20.68 -1.91
C LYS A 94 15.40 -20.23 -0.96
N MET A 95 15.57 -20.89 0.18
CA MET A 95 16.67 -20.57 1.12
C MET A 95 18.04 -20.66 0.45
N ASP A 96 18.25 -21.71 -0.37
CA ASP A 96 19.52 -21.95 -1.03
C ASP A 96 19.57 -21.37 -2.46
N GLN A 97 18.44 -21.39 -3.17
CA GLN A 97 18.38 -21.01 -4.59
C GLN A 97 18.16 -19.53 -4.83
N LYS A 98 17.53 -18.80 -3.87
CA LYS A 98 17.26 -17.38 -4.07
C LYS A 98 18.52 -16.55 -3.86
N VAL A 99 18.97 -15.88 -4.91
CA VAL A 99 20.13 -15.01 -4.91
C VAL A 99 19.71 -13.55 -5.03
N TYR A 100 20.36 -12.70 -4.27
CA TYR A 100 20.26 -11.24 -4.35
C TYR A 100 21.49 -10.69 -5.04
N TYR A 101 21.29 -9.95 -6.12
CA TYR A 101 22.34 -9.32 -6.89
C TYR A 101 22.54 -7.87 -6.49
N HIS A 102 23.78 -7.44 -6.39
CA HIS A 102 24.16 -6.05 -6.19
C HIS A 102 25.34 -5.72 -7.09
N HIS A 103 25.26 -4.62 -7.82
CA HIS A 103 26.31 -4.13 -8.70
C HIS A 103 27.03 -2.94 -8.05
N SER A 104 28.38 -2.91 -8.11
CA SER A 104 29.21 -1.85 -7.53
C SER A 104 29.57 -0.73 -8.50
N ASP A 105 28.90 -0.65 -9.68
CA ASP A 105 29.12 0.29 -10.78
C ASP A 105 30.51 0.18 -11.47
N TYR A 106 31.33 -0.83 -11.14
CA TYR A 106 32.56 -1.16 -11.85
C TYR A 106 32.37 -2.39 -12.74
N VAL A 107 33.18 -2.47 -13.81
CA VAL A 107 33.19 -3.64 -14.69
C VAL A 107 33.56 -4.89 -13.85
N GLY A 108 32.74 -5.97 -13.99
CA GLY A 108 32.92 -7.19 -13.18
C GLY A 108 32.45 -7.06 -11.71
N GLY A 109 31.87 -5.92 -11.29
CA GLY A 109 31.48 -5.64 -9.90
C GLY A 109 30.15 -6.24 -9.46
N MET A 110 29.65 -7.30 -10.11
CA MET A 110 28.45 -8.03 -9.68
C MET A 110 28.76 -8.84 -8.40
N LYS A 111 27.97 -8.60 -7.36
CA LYS A 111 28.03 -9.37 -6.10
C LYS A 111 26.75 -10.17 -5.92
N GLU A 112 26.90 -11.41 -5.54
CA GLU A 112 25.82 -12.36 -5.32
C GLU A 112 25.80 -12.76 -3.84
N VAL A 113 24.61 -12.74 -3.24
CA VAL A 113 24.38 -13.16 -1.85
C VAL A 113 23.15 -14.05 -1.80
N THR A 114 23.28 -15.24 -1.25
CA THR A 114 22.17 -16.17 -1.08
C THR A 114 21.18 -15.66 0.00
N LEU A 115 19.92 -16.09 -0.07
CA LEU A 115 18.94 -15.75 0.96
C LEU A 115 19.40 -16.22 2.35
N LYS A 116 19.97 -17.42 2.44
CA LYS A 116 20.50 -18.00 3.68
C LYS A 116 21.56 -17.11 4.32
N GLU A 117 22.54 -16.66 3.55
CA GLU A 117 23.57 -15.75 4.04
C GLU A 117 23.00 -14.38 4.46
N LYS A 118 22.01 -13.91 3.73
CA LYS A 118 21.37 -12.62 4.02
C LYS A 118 20.52 -12.67 5.30
N MET A 119 19.81 -13.78 5.53
CA MET A 119 19.09 -14.02 6.78
C MET A 119 20.03 -14.10 7.99
N ALA A 120 21.20 -14.75 7.84
CA ALA A 120 22.18 -14.85 8.91
C ALA A 120 22.85 -13.51 9.26
N LYS A 121 23.07 -12.63 8.26
CA LYS A 121 23.75 -11.35 8.48
C LYS A 121 22.80 -10.21 8.86
N LYS A 122 21.69 -10.07 8.13
CA LYS A 122 20.72 -8.95 8.28
C LYS A 122 19.32 -9.42 7.87
N PRO A 123 18.56 -10.09 8.75
CA PRO A 123 17.24 -10.61 8.46
C PRO A 123 16.25 -9.50 8.11
N GLU A 124 16.38 -8.32 8.71
CA GLU A 124 15.54 -7.15 8.46
C GLU A 124 15.51 -6.78 6.97
N GLN A 125 16.67 -6.79 6.31
CA GLN A 125 16.77 -6.43 4.90
C GLN A 125 16.03 -7.38 3.95
N VAL A 126 15.75 -8.61 4.36
CA VAL A 126 15.01 -9.57 3.54
C VAL A 126 13.56 -9.12 3.38
N ILE A 127 12.94 -8.71 4.50
CA ILE A 127 11.57 -8.17 4.49
C ILE A 127 11.54 -6.82 3.77
N GLU A 128 12.47 -5.95 4.09
CA GLU A 128 12.58 -4.63 3.46
C GLU A 128 12.65 -4.70 1.94
N LEU A 129 13.50 -5.57 1.39
CA LEU A 129 13.63 -5.76 -0.05
C LEU A 129 12.40 -6.38 -0.68
N ALA A 130 11.72 -7.30 0.03
CA ALA A 130 10.48 -7.90 -0.45
C ALA A 130 9.38 -6.84 -0.56
N VAL A 131 9.19 -6.02 0.47
CA VAL A 131 8.19 -4.93 0.49
C VAL A 131 8.55 -3.84 -0.53
N LYS A 132 9.83 -3.41 -0.58
CA LYS A 132 10.30 -2.42 -1.55
C LYS A 132 10.02 -2.82 -3.00
N GLY A 133 10.14 -4.12 -3.32
CA GLY A 133 9.81 -4.66 -4.64
C GLY A 133 8.31 -4.60 -4.98
N MET A 134 7.44 -4.55 -3.98
CA MET A 134 5.97 -4.50 -4.13
C MET A 134 5.39 -3.08 -4.11
N LEU A 135 6.17 -2.10 -3.65
CA LEU A 135 5.79 -0.69 -3.65
C LEU A 135 6.02 -0.04 -5.03
N PRO A 136 5.33 1.06 -5.36
CA PRO A 136 5.56 1.81 -6.58
C PRO A 136 7.01 2.27 -6.71
N LYS A 137 7.54 2.23 -7.94
CA LYS A 137 8.88 2.73 -8.24
C LYS A 137 8.79 4.25 -8.51
N GLY A 138 9.22 5.07 -7.57
CA GLY A 138 9.18 6.52 -7.75
C GLY A 138 9.30 7.28 -6.43
N PRO A 139 9.18 8.62 -6.44
CA PRO A 139 9.26 9.43 -5.22
C PRO A 139 8.23 9.03 -4.17
N LEU A 140 6.98 8.81 -4.60
CA LEU A 140 5.88 8.40 -3.73
C LEU A 140 6.15 7.04 -3.06
N GLY A 141 6.64 6.05 -3.81
CA GLY A 141 6.99 4.74 -3.24
C GLY A 141 8.15 4.81 -2.25
N ARG A 142 9.11 5.72 -2.46
CA ARG A 142 10.18 5.98 -1.47
C ARG A 142 9.63 6.58 -0.17
N GLN A 143 8.67 7.51 -0.26
CA GLN A 143 7.97 8.05 0.91
C GLN A 143 7.17 6.98 1.66
N MET A 144 6.47 6.08 0.94
CA MET A 144 5.77 4.96 1.57
C MET A 144 6.74 4.00 2.28
N TYR A 145 7.89 3.75 1.68
CA TYR A 145 8.90 2.85 2.23
C TYR A 145 9.52 3.36 3.55
N THR A 146 9.67 4.66 3.75
CA THR A 146 10.18 5.24 5.02
C THR A 146 9.29 4.99 6.22
N LYS A 147 8.03 4.58 6.01
CA LYS A 147 7.08 4.23 7.06
C LYS A 147 7.19 2.77 7.52
N LEU A 148 8.04 1.98 6.90
CA LEU A 148 8.32 0.61 7.28
C LEU A 148 9.50 0.57 8.25
N HIS A 149 9.28 -0.03 9.42
CA HIS A 149 10.31 -0.30 10.42
C HIS A 149 10.37 -1.80 10.68
N VAL A 150 11.53 -2.41 10.49
CA VAL A 150 11.70 -3.86 10.65
C VAL A 150 12.72 -4.12 11.75
N TYR A 151 12.39 -5.04 12.66
CA TYR A 151 13.25 -5.46 13.77
C TYR A 151 13.48 -6.96 13.71
N ALA A 152 14.72 -7.37 13.97
CA ALA A 152 15.12 -8.77 13.98
C ALA A 152 14.45 -9.54 15.14
N GLY A 153 14.45 -8.96 16.33
CA GLY A 153 13.90 -9.52 17.56
C GLY A 153 12.45 -9.09 17.86
N PRO A 154 11.95 -9.43 19.05
CA PRO A 154 10.58 -9.13 19.48
C PRO A 154 10.39 -7.67 19.94
N GLU A 155 11.46 -6.96 20.25
CA GLU A 155 11.42 -5.62 20.82
C GLU A 155 11.44 -4.54 19.74
N HIS A 156 10.66 -3.48 19.92
CA HIS A 156 10.66 -2.30 19.06
C HIS A 156 10.79 -1.00 19.88
N LYS A 157 11.29 0.07 19.27
CA LYS A 157 11.55 1.36 19.94
C LYS A 157 10.40 2.38 19.84
N HIS A 158 9.20 1.94 19.41
CA HIS A 158 8.08 2.83 19.06
C HIS A 158 6.89 2.71 20.03
N GLU A 159 7.14 2.53 21.33
CA GLU A 159 6.08 2.44 22.35
C GLU A 159 5.29 3.74 22.52
N ALA A 160 5.97 4.89 22.37
CA ALA A 160 5.36 6.21 22.50
C ALA A 160 4.21 6.47 21.50
N GLN A 161 4.24 5.82 20.32
CA GLN A 161 3.22 5.93 19.28
C GLN A 161 2.00 5.05 19.52
N LYS A 162 2.01 4.19 20.59
CA LYS A 162 0.93 3.27 20.94
C LYS A 162 0.43 2.47 19.72
N PRO A 163 1.30 1.65 19.11
CA PRO A 163 0.93 0.93 17.91
C PRO A 163 -0.14 -0.13 18.19
N GLU A 164 -1.09 -0.29 17.27
CA GLU A 164 -2.13 -1.33 17.30
C GLU A 164 -1.56 -2.64 16.72
N VAL A 165 -1.87 -3.79 17.32
CA VAL A 165 -1.45 -5.10 16.79
C VAL A 165 -2.33 -5.45 15.60
N LEU A 166 -1.70 -5.77 14.47
CA LEU A 166 -2.36 -6.19 13.25
C LEU A 166 -1.99 -7.65 12.92
N THR A 167 -2.97 -8.53 12.88
CA THR A 167 -2.84 -9.93 12.46
C THR A 167 -3.39 -10.11 11.05
N PHE A 168 -2.69 -10.89 10.20
CA PHE A 168 -3.08 -11.18 8.82
C PHE A 168 -3.51 -12.63 8.64
#